data_f66a4b3ee666e126bbaeca56462fad6f
#
_entry.id   f66a4b3ee666e126bbaeca56462fad6f
#
_cell.length_a   1.000
_cell.length_b   1.000
_cell.length_c   1.000
_cell.angle_alpha   90.00
_cell.angle_beta   90.00
_cell.angle_gamma   90.00
#
_symmetry.space_group_name_H-M   'P 1'
#
loop_
_entity.id
_entity.type
_entity.pdbx_description
1 polymer ?
#
loop_
_entity_poly.entity_id
_entity_poly.type
_entity_poly.pdbx_seq_one_letter_code
_entity_poly.pdbx_strand_id
1 'polypeptide(L)'
;MTIKVGINGLGRIGRLALRAAWNNPELQVVQVNDPGADAATFAHLLNFDSVHGRWGYEAEGVDDAIQIGDERIAFTQHKTIAENDWSGCDVVLEASGKMKTVKVLNDYLSQGVKRVVVSAPVKEPGALNIVMGVNDHLYDPEKHQIVTAASCTTNCLAPVVKVLQGKIGIKHASITTIHDLTNTQSILDAPHKDLRRARACGMSLI
;
A
#
# COMPACT_ATOMS: atom_id res chain seq x y z
N MET A 1 16.52 11.30 14.05
CA MET A 1 17.06 10.46 12.95
C MET A 1 15.88 10.21 12.02
N THR A 2 15.97 10.62 10.77
CA THR A 2 14.87 10.49 9.81
C THR A 2 14.87 9.08 9.21
N ILE A 3 13.71 8.44 9.13
CA ILE A 3 13.52 7.11 8.56
C ILE A 3 13.41 7.23 7.04
N LYS A 4 14.31 6.59 6.33
CA LYS A 4 14.28 6.54 4.86
C LYS A 4 13.27 5.51 4.36
N VAL A 5 12.31 5.97 3.59
CA VAL A 5 11.19 5.16 3.11
C VAL A 5 11.30 4.95 1.60
N GLY A 6 11.22 3.67 1.18
CA GLY A 6 10.99 3.29 -0.20
C GLY A 6 9.51 2.94 -0.42
N ILE A 7 8.95 3.23 -1.59
CA ILE A 7 7.59 2.83 -1.95
C ILE A 7 7.62 2.02 -3.23
N ASN A 8 7.17 0.77 -3.15
CA ASN A 8 7.02 -0.10 -4.32
C ASN A 8 5.55 -0.16 -4.74
N GLY A 9 5.23 0.40 -5.89
CA GLY A 9 3.87 0.56 -6.41
C GLY A 9 3.30 1.95 -6.14
N LEU A 10 3.15 2.75 -7.19
CA LEU A 10 2.54 4.08 -7.18
C LEU A 10 1.07 4.06 -7.67
N GLY A 11 0.36 2.97 -7.34
CA GLY A 11 -1.10 2.90 -7.44
C GLY A 11 -1.79 3.85 -6.45
N ARG A 12 -3.08 3.65 -6.22
CA ARG A 12 -3.87 4.46 -5.27
C ARG A 12 -3.19 4.57 -3.89
N ILE A 13 -2.82 3.42 -3.31
CA ILE A 13 -2.28 3.37 -1.95
C ILE A 13 -0.90 4.01 -1.88
N GLY A 14 0.03 3.66 -2.80
CA GLY A 14 1.39 4.20 -2.76
C GLY A 14 1.43 5.72 -2.91
N ARG A 15 0.66 6.28 -3.86
CA ARG A 15 0.59 7.74 -4.04
C ARG A 15 -0.01 8.46 -2.83
N LEU A 16 -1.09 7.95 -2.27
CA LEU A 16 -1.73 8.57 -1.11
C LEU A 16 -0.88 8.42 0.16
N ALA A 17 -0.16 7.31 0.30
CA ALA A 17 0.81 7.15 1.39
C ALA A 17 1.97 8.15 1.27
N LEU A 18 2.50 8.38 0.05
CA LEU A 18 3.50 9.41 -0.19
C LEU A 18 2.98 10.80 0.22
N ARG A 19 1.78 11.18 -0.27
CA ARG A 19 1.16 12.46 0.12
C ARG A 19 0.98 12.59 1.64
N ALA A 20 0.55 11.53 2.31
CA ALA A 20 0.33 11.52 3.76
C ALA A 20 1.63 11.61 4.56
N ALA A 21 2.70 10.98 4.07
CA ALA A 21 4.02 11.00 4.71
C ALA A 21 4.79 12.30 4.48
N TRP A 22 4.45 13.08 3.45
CA TRP A 22 5.26 14.19 2.96
C TRP A 22 5.63 15.25 4.01
N ASN A 23 4.70 15.57 4.88
CA ASN A 23 4.90 16.57 5.94
C ASN A 23 5.38 15.99 7.28
N ASN A 24 5.65 14.69 7.33
CA ASN A 24 6.13 14.08 8.57
C ASN A 24 7.65 14.20 8.66
N PRO A 25 8.19 15.00 9.62
CA PRO A 25 9.63 15.24 9.73
C PRO A 25 10.45 13.99 10.12
N GLU A 26 9.78 12.93 10.58
CA GLU A 26 10.43 11.66 10.91
C GLU A 26 10.59 10.73 9.71
N LEU A 27 9.89 11.00 8.59
CA LEU A 27 9.89 10.17 7.39
C LEU A 27 10.48 10.95 6.21
N GLN A 28 11.31 10.30 5.41
CA GLN A 28 11.79 10.80 4.14
C GLN A 28 11.57 9.73 3.07
N VAL A 29 10.75 10.03 2.06
CA VAL A 29 10.60 9.14 0.90
C VAL A 29 11.80 9.38 -0.02
N VAL A 30 12.66 8.38 -0.16
CA VAL A 30 13.92 8.48 -0.93
C VAL A 30 13.84 7.79 -2.28
N GLN A 31 12.94 6.81 -2.43
CA GLN A 31 12.83 6.01 -3.63
C GLN A 31 11.39 5.53 -3.85
N VAL A 32 10.99 5.52 -5.10
CA VAL A 32 9.71 4.93 -5.54
C VAL A 32 9.92 4.07 -6.77
N ASN A 33 9.14 3.01 -6.90
CA ASN A 33 9.19 2.11 -8.05
C ASN A 33 7.78 1.80 -8.55
N ASP A 34 7.56 1.89 -9.85
CA ASP A 34 6.36 1.35 -10.51
C ASP A 34 6.64 1.10 -12.00
N PRO A 35 6.48 -0.12 -12.52
CA PRO A 35 6.70 -0.43 -13.92
C PRO A 35 5.58 0.02 -14.86
N GLY A 36 4.49 0.60 -14.34
CA GLY A 36 3.28 0.90 -15.11
C GLY A 36 3.36 2.13 -16.01
N ALA A 37 4.22 3.09 -15.66
CA ALA A 37 4.39 4.34 -16.41
C ALA A 37 5.72 5.02 -16.06
N ASP A 38 6.02 6.14 -16.69
CA ASP A 38 7.19 6.98 -16.43
C ASP A 38 7.00 7.94 -15.23
N ALA A 39 8.08 8.59 -14.84
CA ALA A 39 8.09 9.54 -13.72
C ALA A 39 7.13 10.73 -13.95
N ALA A 40 7.03 11.23 -15.17
CA ALA A 40 6.15 12.35 -15.51
C ALA A 40 4.68 11.99 -15.34
N THR A 41 4.28 10.81 -15.77
CA THR A 41 2.92 10.29 -15.58
C THR A 41 2.58 10.13 -14.08
N PHE A 42 3.50 9.57 -13.28
CA PHE A 42 3.26 9.42 -11.85
C PHE A 42 3.29 10.74 -11.09
N ALA A 43 4.12 11.70 -11.49
CA ALA A 43 4.10 13.07 -10.96
C ALA A 43 2.74 13.73 -11.22
N HIS A 44 2.21 13.61 -12.43
CA HIS A 44 0.85 14.07 -12.76
C HIS A 44 -0.20 13.42 -11.85
N LEU A 45 -0.14 12.10 -11.67
CA LEU A 45 -1.07 11.38 -10.80
C LEU A 45 -0.87 11.66 -9.30
N LEU A 46 0.31 12.15 -8.90
CA LEU A 46 0.54 12.70 -7.56
C LEU A 46 -0.09 14.07 -7.41
N ASN A 47 -0.03 14.93 -8.42
CA ASN A 47 -0.63 16.26 -8.37
C ASN A 47 -2.16 16.22 -8.37
N PHE A 48 -2.76 15.28 -9.12
CA PHE A 48 -4.21 15.23 -9.35
C PHE A 48 -4.78 13.88 -8.95
N ASP A 49 -5.72 13.88 -8.02
CA ASP A 49 -6.43 12.69 -7.58
C ASP A 49 -7.94 12.92 -7.66
N SER A 50 -8.67 11.99 -8.29
CA SER A 50 -10.10 12.14 -8.55
C SER A 50 -10.95 12.12 -7.28
N VAL A 51 -10.44 11.57 -6.17
CA VAL A 51 -11.15 11.48 -4.89
C VAL A 51 -10.66 12.55 -3.90
N HIS A 52 -9.33 12.71 -3.81
CA HIS A 52 -8.67 13.59 -2.84
C HIS A 52 -8.30 14.96 -3.42
N GLY A 53 -8.58 15.19 -4.71
CA GLY A 53 -8.32 16.46 -5.37
C GLY A 53 -6.85 16.77 -5.63
N ARG A 54 -6.59 18.02 -5.97
CA ARG A 54 -5.23 18.50 -6.24
C ARG A 54 -4.40 18.48 -4.95
N TRP A 55 -3.16 18.00 -5.05
CA TRP A 55 -2.21 18.05 -3.95
C TRP A 55 -1.72 19.49 -3.71
N GLY A 56 -1.40 19.83 -2.47
CA GLY A 56 -0.88 21.15 -2.11
C GLY A 56 0.58 21.40 -2.50
N TYR A 57 1.25 20.37 -3.02
CA TYR A 57 2.61 20.42 -3.56
C TYR A 57 2.57 20.14 -5.05
N GLU A 58 3.62 20.57 -5.76
CA GLU A 58 3.78 20.31 -7.18
C GLU A 58 4.89 19.28 -7.38
N ALA A 59 4.52 18.17 -8.01
CA ALA A 59 5.45 17.10 -8.37
C ALA A 59 5.74 17.17 -9.87
N GLU A 60 6.99 17.00 -10.26
CA GLU A 60 7.45 16.94 -11.64
C GLU A 60 8.27 15.69 -11.88
N GLY A 61 8.10 15.06 -13.04
CA GLY A 61 8.97 13.97 -13.48
C GLY A 61 10.21 14.57 -14.16
N VAL A 62 11.38 14.32 -13.60
CA VAL A 62 12.66 14.81 -14.12
C VAL A 62 13.61 13.62 -14.25
N ASP A 63 13.92 13.24 -15.48
CA ASP A 63 14.73 12.05 -15.79
C ASP A 63 14.16 10.79 -15.09
N ASP A 64 14.98 10.15 -14.26
CA ASP A 64 14.67 8.99 -13.45
C ASP A 64 14.28 9.35 -11.99
N ALA A 65 13.60 10.48 -11.81
CA ALA A 65 13.17 10.96 -10.50
C ALA A 65 11.82 11.67 -10.54
N ILE A 66 11.20 11.76 -9.37
CA ILE A 66 10.09 12.68 -9.10
C ILE A 66 10.62 13.79 -8.20
N GLN A 67 10.56 15.02 -8.72
CA GLN A 67 10.96 16.24 -8.01
C GLN A 67 9.73 16.85 -7.35
N ILE A 68 9.84 17.22 -6.07
CA ILE A 68 8.78 17.91 -5.32
C ILE A 68 9.43 19.02 -4.51
N GLY A 69 9.29 20.28 -4.94
CA GLY A 69 10.07 21.38 -4.40
C GLY A 69 11.57 21.11 -4.55
N ASP A 70 12.33 21.18 -3.46
CA ASP A 70 13.79 20.91 -3.44
C ASP A 70 14.12 19.43 -3.26
N GLU A 71 13.13 18.57 -2.98
CA GLU A 71 13.33 17.14 -2.72
C GLU A 71 13.28 16.34 -4.02
N ARG A 72 14.27 15.47 -4.23
CA ARG A 72 14.37 14.56 -5.36
C ARG A 72 14.22 13.11 -4.90
N ILE A 73 13.17 12.44 -5.38
CA ILE A 73 12.86 11.04 -5.09
C ILE A 73 13.30 10.19 -6.29
N ALA A 74 14.19 9.22 -6.08
CA ALA A 74 14.59 8.30 -7.13
C ALA A 74 13.39 7.49 -7.63
N PHE A 75 13.21 7.40 -8.95
CA PHE A 75 12.13 6.67 -9.59
C PHE A 75 12.69 5.53 -10.43
N THR A 76 12.12 4.35 -10.28
CA THR A 76 12.50 3.15 -11.05
C THR A 76 11.29 2.43 -11.62
N GLN A 77 11.51 1.58 -12.63
CA GLN A 77 10.45 0.87 -13.35
C GLN A 77 10.68 -0.66 -13.39
N HIS A 78 11.13 -1.22 -12.29
CA HIS A 78 11.43 -2.64 -12.19
C HIS A 78 10.19 -3.46 -11.83
N LYS A 79 10.11 -4.67 -12.39
CA LYS A 79 8.95 -5.57 -12.18
C LYS A 79 9.08 -6.45 -10.95
N THR A 80 10.30 -6.71 -10.51
CA THR A 80 10.60 -7.55 -9.34
C THR A 80 11.39 -6.77 -8.30
N ILE A 81 11.34 -7.22 -7.05
CA ILE A 81 12.08 -6.60 -5.95
C ILE A 81 13.58 -6.70 -6.19
N ALA A 82 14.03 -7.86 -6.67
CA ALA A 82 15.46 -8.15 -6.87
C ALA A 82 16.13 -7.34 -7.99
N GLU A 83 15.36 -6.82 -8.95
CA GLU A 83 15.88 -5.96 -10.02
C GLU A 83 16.21 -4.53 -9.54
N ASN A 84 15.72 -4.16 -8.38
CA ASN A 84 15.84 -2.83 -7.82
C ASN A 84 16.73 -2.82 -6.57
N ASP A 85 17.53 -1.80 -6.39
CA ASP A 85 18.33 -1.61 -5.18
C ASP A 85 17.52 -0.86 -4.11
N TRP A 86 17.19 -1.53 -3.03
CA TRP A 86 16.47 -0.99 -1.88
C TRP A 86 17.37 -0.72 -0.67
N SER A 87 18.68 -0.94 -0.79
CA SER A 87 19.64 -0.83 0.33
C SER A 87 19.69 0.57 0.96
N GLY A 88 19.27 1.59 0.21
CA GLY A 88 19.14 2.97 0.69
C GLY A 88 17.93 3.23 1.59
N CYS A 89 17.04 2.26 1.78
CA CYS A 89 15.80 2.40 2.53
C CYS A 89 15.86 1.70 3.90
N ASP A 90 15.40 2.36 4.95
CA ASP A 90 15.20 1.72 6.26
C ASP A 90 13.91 0.88 6.27
N VAL A 91 12.86 1.42 5.62
CA VAL A 91 11.54 0.80 5.53
C VAL A 91 11.06 0.83 4.09
N VAL A 92 10.43 -0.24 3.62
CA VAL A 92 9.73 -0.24 2.34
C VAL A 92 8.24 -0.44 2.54
N LEU A 93 7.45 0.45 1.93
CA LEU A 93 6.02 0.28 1.75
C LEU A 93 5.78 -0.51 0.45
N GLU A 94 5.37 -1.76 0.57
CA GLU A 94 4.96 -2.61 -0.55
C GLU A 94 3.49 -2.35 -0.89
N ALA A 95 3.24 -1.59 -1.92
CA ALA A 95 1.91 -1.16 -2.37
C ALA A 95 1.57 -1.58 -3.82
N SER A 96 2.40 -2.44 -4.44
CA SER A 96 2.14 -2.94 -5.80
C SER A 96 0.92 -3.85 -5.90
N GLY A 97 0.52 -4.44 -4.76
CA GLY A 97 -0.55 -5.43 -4.70
C GLY A 97 -0.20 -6.80 -5.31
N LYS A 98 1.05 -7.01 -5.72
CA LYS A 98 1.55 -8.24 -6.36
C LYS A 98 2.43 -9.08 -5.44
N MET A 99 3.28 -8.45 -4.64
CA MET A 99 4.26 -9.11 -3.77
C MET A 99 3.61 -9.45 -2.42
N LYS A 100 2.99 -10.65 -2.31
CA LYS A 100 2.14 -11.04 -1.16
C LYS A 100 2.57 -12.34 -0.49
N THR A 101 3.80 -12.81 -0.72
CA THR A 101 4.35 -13.98 -0.07
C THR A 101 5.58 -13.59 0.74
N VAL A 102 5.75 -14.21 1.90
CA VAL A 102 6.90 -13.96 2.77
C VAL A 102 8.22 -14.23 2.03
N LYS A 103 8.23 -15.27 1.18
CA LYS A 103 9.40 -15.60 0.36
C LYS A 103 9.85 -14.41 -0.50
N VAL A 104 8.93 -13.79 -1.22
CA VAL A 104 9.25 -12.66 -2.11
C VAL A 104 9.57 -11.40 -1.31
N LEU A 105 8.88 -11.16 -0.20
CA LEU A 105 9.11 -9.99 0.66
C LEU A 105 10.47 -10.03 1.36
N ASN A 106 11.03 -11.23 1.58
CA ASN A 106 12.38 -11.38 2.12
C ASN A 106 13.47 -10.82 1.19
N ASP A 107 13.20 -10.61 -0.10
CA ASP A 107 14.14 -9.99 -1.02
C ASP A 107 14.45 -8.53 -0.61
N TYR A 108 13.53 -7.82 0.04
CA TYR A 108 13.82 -6.51 0.65
C TYR A 108 14.78 -6.65 1.85
N LEU A 109 14.48 -7.60 2.74
CA LEU A 109 15.27 -7.79 3.95
C LEU A 109 16.71 -8.25 3.61
N SER A 110 16.87 -9.06 2.58
CA SER A 110 18.20 -9.52 2.10
C SER A 110 19.04 -8.38 1.55
N GLN A 111 18.43 -7.27 1.11
CA GLN A 111 19.11 -6.06 0.66
C GLN A 111 19.40 -5.06 1.80
N GLY A 112 19.06 -5.39 3.05
CA GLY A 112 19.33 -4.55 4.21
C GLY A 112 18.17 -3.67 4.68
N VAL A 113 17.00 -3.74 4.02
CA VAL A 113 15.78 -3.08 4.51
C VAL A 113 15.40 -3.66 5.87
N LYS A 114 15.19 -2.80 6.86
CA LYS A 114 14.91 -3.22 8.24
C LYS A 114 13.48 -3.72 8.43
N ARG A 115 12.52 -3.12 7.72
CA ARG A 115 11.09 -3.41 7.86
C ARG A 115 10.38 -3.30 6.51
N VAL A 116 9.43 -4.18 6.31
CA VAL A 116 8.53 -4.14 5.15
C VAL A 116 7.10 -3.95 5.64
N VAL A 117 6.43 -2.91 5.16
CA VAL A 117 5.02 -2.65 5.42
C VAL A 117 4.23 -2.96 4.14
N VAL A 118 3.37 -3.97 4.18
CA VAL A 118 2.59 -4.39 3.01
C VAL A 118 1.19 -3.80 3.07
N SER A 119 0.76 -3.11 2.03
CA SER A 119 -0.58 -2.49 1.95
C SER A 119 -1.73 -3.48 1.73
N ALA A 120 -1.43 -4.78 1.68
CA ALA A 120 -2.38 -5.86 1.47
C ALA A 120 -2.10 -7.01 2.45
N PRO A 121 -3.10 -7.84 2.79
CA PRO A 121 -2.87 -8.94 3.73
C PRO A 121 -1.91 -10.00 3.16
N VAL A 122 -0.99 -10.47 3.98
CA VAL A 122 -0.16 -11.65 3.75
C VAL A 122 -0.71 -12.78 4.61
N LYS A 123 -1.09 -13.89 3.98
CA LYS A 123 -1.79 -15.00 4.66
C LYS A 123 -0.85 -16.08 5.20
N GLU A 124 0.46 -15.91 4.98
CA GLU A 124 1.48 -16.88 5.38
C GLU A 124 2.05 -16.55 6.77
N PRO A 125 2.51 -17.55 7.53
CA PRO A 125 3.32 -17.30 8.72
C PRO A 125 4.57 -16.47 8.40
N GLY A 126 4.98 -15.60 9.32
CA GLY A 126 6.14 -14.72 9.15
C GLY A 126 5.78 -13.27 8.83
N ALA A 127 4.51 -12.97 8.61
CA ALA A 127 3.99 -11.61 8.51
C ALA A 127 2.90 -11.35 9.55
N LEU A 128 2.96 -10.21 10.22
CA LEU A 128 1.93 -9.77 11.16
C LEU A 128 0.92 -8.86 10.48
N ASN A 129 -0.34 -9.28 10.40
CA ASN A 129 -1.42 -8.45 9.89
C ASN A 129 -1.95 -7.55 11.01
N ILE A 130 -1.82 -6.22 10.85
CA ILE A 130 -2.15 -5.22 11.87
C ILE A 130 -3.37 -4.41 11.43
N VAL A 131 -4.27 -4.21 12.38
CA VAL A 131 -5.31 -3.17 12.33
C VAL A 131 -5.07 -2.23 13.49
N MET A 132 -4.74 -0.98 13.19
CA MET A 132 -4.44 0.04 14.20
C MET A 132 -5.61 0.23 15.16
N GLY A 133 -5.29 0.33 16.46
CA GLY A 133 -6.29 0.42 17.53
C GLY A 133 -6.98 -0.91 17.87
N VAL A 134 -6.69 -2.01 17.15
CA VAL A 134 -7.27 -3.33 17.41
C VAL A 134 -6.22 -4.30 17.96
N ASN A 135 -5.20 -4.57 17.17
CA ASN A 135 -4.16 -5.55 17.50
C ASN A 135 -2.71 -5.05 17.26
N ASP A 136 -2.52 -3.75 17.10
CA ASP A 136 -1.21 -3.10 16.92
C ASP A 136 -0.28 -3.34 18.12
N HIS A 137 -0.82 -3.56 19.33
CA HIS A 137 -0.08 -3.95 20.52
C HIS A 137 0.63 -5.32 20.39
N LEU A 138 0.28 -6.13 19.40
CA LEU A 138 0.97 -7.39 19.11
C LEU A 138 2.30 -7.18 18.34
N TYR A 139 2.56 -5.97 17.86
CA TYR A 139 3.80 -5.68 17.16
C TYR A 139 5.00 -5.73 18.12
N ASP A 140 5.95 -6.56 17.77
CA ASP A 140 7.22 -6.71 18.46
C ASP A 140 8.34 -6.44 17.43
N PRO A 141 9.11 -5.35 17.57
CA PRO A 141 10.16 -5.00 16.61
C PRO A 141 11.28 -6.04 16.49
N GLU A 142 11.49 -6.86 17.50
CA GLU A 142 12.51 -7.91 17.44
C GLU A 142 12.05 -9.14 16.64
N LYS A 143 10.75 -9.32 16.46
CA LYS A 143 10.16 -10.51 15.80
C LYS A 143 9.53 -10.21 14.45
N HIS A 144 8.95 -9.01 14.27
CA HIS A 144 8.11 -8.72 13.13
C HIS A 144 8.80 -7.77 12.15
N GLN A 145 9.55 -8.33 11.21
CA GLN A 145 10.17 -7.56 10.12
C GLN A 145 9.21 -7.28 8.98
N ILE A 146 8.20 -8.13 8.77
CA ILE A 146 7.15 -7.95 7.77
C ILE A 146 5.84 -7.73 8.50
N VAL A 147 5.25 -6.56 8.31
CA VAL A 147 3.92 -6.21 8.82
C VAL A 147 3.01 -5.82 7.67
N THR A 148 1.71 -5.99 7.85
CA THR A 148 0.74 -5.62 6.82
C THR A 148 -0.34 -4.73 7.41
N ALA A 149 -0.92 -3.87 6.58
CA ALA A 149 -2.09 -3.07 6.93
C ALA A 149 -3.40 -3.89 6.84
N ALA A 150 -3.33 -5.22 6.80
CA ALA A 150 -4.47 -6.11 6.61
C ALA A 150 -5.30 -5.77 5.35
N SER A 151 -6.61 -5.98 5.35
CA SER A 151 -7.49 -5.61 4.23
C SER A 151 -8.35 -4.40 4.56
N CYS A 152 -8.82 -3.69 3.53
CA CYS A 152 -9.74 -2.56 3.70
C CYS A 152 -11.02 -2.97 4.46
N THR A 153 -11.60 -4.12 4.13
CA THR A 153 -12.76 -4.69 4.84
C THR A 153 -12.45 -4.99 6.29
N THR A 154 -11.28 -5.56 6.58
CA THR A 154 -10.85 -5.84 7.96
C THR A 154 -10.65 -4.56 8.76
N ASN A 155 -10.07 -3.53 8.16
CA ASN A 155 -9.90 -2.23 8.82
C ASN A 155 -11.24 -1.52 9.11
N CYS A 156 -12.27 -1.76 8.32
CA CYS A 156 -13.61 -1.26 8.59
C CYS A 156 -14.28 -2.06 9.73
N LEU A 157 -14.24 -3.39 9.66
CA LEU A 157 -15.00 -4.28 10.53
C LEU A 157 -14.39 -4.46 11.92
N ALA A 158 -13.09 -4.68 12.00
CA ALA A 158 -12.44 -5.09 13.24
C ALA A 158 -12.55 -4.06 14.38
N PRO A 159 -12.42 -2.74 14.16
CA PRO A 159 -12.65 -1.74 15.20
C PRO A 159 -14.09 -1.76 15.74
N VAL A 160 -15.08 -1.90 14.85
CA VAL A 160 -16.50 -1.99 15.22
C VAL A 160 -16.75 -3.22 16.08
N VAL A 161 -16.28 -4.38 15.64
CA VAL A 161 -16.40 -5.64 16.39
C VAL A 161 -15.72 -5.55 17.75
N LYS A 162 -14.51 -4.94 17.80
CA LYS A 162 -13.78 -4.73 19.07
C LYS A 162 -14.61 -3.94 20.08
N VAL A 163 -15.22 -2.84 19.64
CA VAL A 163 -16.05 -2.00 20.51
C VAL A 163 -17.31 -2.74 20.97
N LEU A 164 -18.03 -3.37 20.05
CA LEU A 164 -19.26 -4.12 20.37
C LEU A 164 -18.96 -5.29 21.31
N GLN A 165 -17.95 -6.09 21.00
CA GLN A 165 -17.55 -7.21 21.84
C GLN A 165 -17.14 -6.77 23.25
N GLY A 166 -16.38 -5.67 23.35
CA GLY A 166 -15.87 -5.17 24.62
C GLY A 166 -16.92 -4.46 25.49
N LYS A 167 -17.98 -3.91 24.90
CA LYS A 167 -19.00 -3.14 25.64
C LYS A 167 -20.30 -3.91 25.89
N ILE A 168 -20.71 -4.75 24.95
CA ILE A 168 -22.03 -5.39 24.97
C ILE A 168 -21.90 -6.93 24.93
N GLY A 169 -20.83 -7.43 24.32
CA GLY A 169 -20.66 -8.83 23.97
C GLY A 169 -21.40 -9.19 22.67
N ILE A 170 -20.86 -10.15 21.93
CA ILE A 170 -21.45 -10.66 20.68
C ILE A 170 -21.61 -12.16 20.84
N LYS A 171 -22.85 -12.66 20.73
CA LYS A 171 -23.13 -14.10 20.70
C LYS A 171 -23.14 -14.65 19.29
N HIS A 172 -23.81 -13.98 18.38
CA HIS A 172 -23.89 -14.30 16.96
C HIS A 172 -23.98 -13.01 16.15
N ALA A 173 -23.43 -13.00 14.92
CA ALA A 173 -23.54 -11.88 14.01
C ALA A 173 -23.56 -12.36 12.55
N SER A 174 -24.21 -11.60 11.69
CA SER A 174 -24.10 -11.67 10.23
C SER A 174 -23.38 -10.42 9.71
N ILE A 175 -22.54 -10.59 8.69
CA ILE A 175 -21.81 -9.51 8.07
C ILE A 175 -22.19 -9.43 6.61
N THR A 176 -22.65 -8.25 6.18
CA THR A 176 -22.86 -7.93 4.77
C THR A 176 -21.97 -6.73 4.43
N THR A 177 -21.15 -6.90 3.41
CA THR A 177 -20.25 -5.83 2.94
C THR A 177 -20.82 -5.18 1.69
N ILE A 178 -21.08 -3.86 1.77
CA ILE A 178 -21.32 -3.02 0.60
C ILE A 178 -20.01 -2.31 0.33
N HIS A 179 -19.34 -2.69 -0.76
CA HIS A 179 -17.95 -2.30 -1.01
C HIS A 179 -17.86 -1.42 -2.26
N ASP A 180 -17.11 -0.34 -2.17
CA ASP A 180 -16.80 0.50 -3.32
C ASP A 180 -15.94 -0.24 -4.35
N LEU A 181 -15.92 0.28 -5.59
CA LEU A 181 -15.16 -0.29 -6.69
C LEU A 181 -13.66 -0.23 -6.41
N THR A 182 -12.96 -1.29 -6.80
CA THR A 182 -11.50 -1.40 -6.66
C THR A 182 -10.85 -1.88 -7.95
N ASN A 183 -9.53 -1.81 -8.04
CA ASN A 183 -8.76 -2.25 -9.22
C ASN A 183 -8.93 -3.73 -9.61
N THR A 184 -9.62 -4.52 -8.79
CA THR A 184 -9.93 -5.93 -9.11
C THR A 184 -11.19 -6.08 -9.95
N GLN A 185 -11.91 -5.00 -10.22
CA GLN A 185 -13.11 -4.96 -11.03
C GLN A 185 -12.81 -4.24 -12.34
N SER A 186 -13.41 -4.70 -13.43
CA SER A 186 -13.20 -4.17 -14.78
C SER A 186 -14.32 -3.20 -15.15
N ILE A 187 -13.97 -2.08 -15.80
CA ILE A 187 -14.95 -1.12 -16.32
C ILE A 187 -15.76 -1.77 -17.47
N LEU A 188 -15.10 -2.54 -18.32
CA LEU A 188 -15.69 -3.33 -19.40
C LEU A 188 -15.57 -4.82 -19.09
N ASP A 189 -16.37 -5.65 -19.77
CA ASP A 189 -16.27 -7.11 -19.68
C ASP A 189 -14.83 -7.56 -20.01
N ALA A 190 -14.22 -8.32 -19.11
CA ALA A 190 -12.84 -8.79 -19.25
C ALA A 190 -12.65 -10.16 -18.58
N PRO A 191 -11.69 -10.98 -19.04
CA PRO A 191 -11.40 -12.26 -18.43
C PRO A 191 -11.05 -12.13 -16.94
N HIS A 192 -11.75 -12.88 -16.08
CA HIS A 192 -11.47 -12.95 -14.65
C HIS A 192 -11.83 -14.34 -14.11
N LYS A 193 -11.06 -14.86 -13.14
CA LYS A 193 -11.30 -16.17 -12.54
C LYS A 193 -12.65 -16.28 -11.79
N ASP A 194 -13.13 -15.18 -11.23
CA ASP A 194 -14.48 -15.04 -10.71
C ASP A 194 -15.36 -14.42 -11.80
N LEU A 195 -16.29 -15.18 -12.36
CA LEU A 195 -17.12 -14.77 -13.49
C LEU A 195 -18.01 -13.56 -13.18
N ARG A 196 -18.34 -13.32 -11.93
CA ARG A 196 -19.08 -12.11 -11.50
C ARG A 196 -18.24 -10.86 -11.76
N ARG A 197 -16.92 -10.93 -11.49
CA ARG A 197 -15.96 -9.83 -11.73
C ARG A 197 -15.50 -9.72 -13.18
N ALA A 198 -15.86 -10.68 -14.02
CA ALA A 198 -15.63 -10.60 -15.45
C ALA A 198 -16.60 -9.62 -16.16
N ARG A 199 -17.66 -9.20 -15.47
CA ARG A 199 -18.68 -8.28 -16.00
C ARG A 199 -18.35 -6.84 -15.63
N ALA A 200 -18.80 -5.91 -16.49
CA ALA A 200 -18.62 -4.46 -16.30
C ALA A 200 -19.18 -4.01 -14.95
N CYS A 201 -18.31 -3.47 -14.10
CA CYS A 201 -18.65 -3.12 -12.72
C CYS A 201 -19.68 -1.97 -12.60
N GLY A 202 -19.77 -1.09 -13.59
CA GLY A 202 -20.76 -0.01 -13.60
C GLY A 202 -22.18 -0.47 -13.91
N MET A 203 -22.36 -1.70 -14.45
CA MET A 203 -23.65 -2.26 -14.85
C MET A 203 -23.99 -3.55 -14.10
N SER A 204 -23.03 -4.19 -13.51
CA SER A 204 -23.15 -5.48 -12.82
C SER A 204 -22.53 -5.36 -11.43
N LEU A 205 -23.21 -4.66 -10.54
CA LEU A 205 -22.84 -4.57 -9.14
C LEU A 205 -23.16 -5.90 -8.45
N ILE A 206 -22.14 -6.56 -7.96
CA ILE A 206 -22.27 -7.86 -7.27
C ILE A 206 -21.43 -7.81 -5.99
#